data_edbd886d5d5170916c1e92481e5c86e7
#
_entry.id   edbd886d5d5170916c1e92481e5c86e7
#
_cell.length_a   1.000
_cell.length_b   1.000
_cell.length_c   1.000
_cell.angle_alpha   90.00
_cell.angle_beta   90.00
_cell.angle_gamma   90.00
#
_symmetry.space_group_name_H-M   'P 1'
#
loop_
_entity.id
_entity.type
_entity.pdbx_description
1 polymer ?
#
loop_
_entity_poly.entity_id
_entity_poly.type
_entity_poly.pdbx_seq_one_letter_code
_entity_poly.pdbx_strand_id
1 'polypeptide(L)'
;MVSAQQKYNRAVQVGQWQRSMPHFVDALNFLKSGKLGKIRTVKAWAYQGWMTNIETKPDSTAPAGVNYDLWLGPATKRPFNQNRFHFNFRWFWDYAGGLMTDWGVHLIDYALLGMDASFPKSAVALGGKYAYPEGAHETPDTLATVYEFDGYNMIWEHAQSISNGNYGRDHGISYIGNNGTLVLDRNGWEVIPDEKRMEALPI
;
A
#
# COMPACT_ATOMS: atom_id res chain seq x y z
N MET A 1 -13.05 -13.81 9.92
CA MET A 1 -13.10 -12.82 11.03
C MET A 1 -14.47 -12.19 11.17
N VAL A 2 -15.10 -11.62 10.11
CA VAL A 2 -16.43 -10.98 10.16
C VAL A 2 -17.49 -11.92 10.76
N SER A 3 -17.64 -13.13 10.24
CA SER A 3 -18.62 -14.11 10.76
C SER A 3 -18.40 -14.47 12.23
N ALA A 4 -17.14 -14.55 12.67
CA ALA A 4 -16.83 -14.80 14.09
C ALA A 4 -17.16 -13.58 14.96
N GLN A 5 -16.86 -12.37 14.47
CA GLN A 5 -17.22 -11.13 15.15
C GLN A 5 -18.73 -11.05 15.37
N GLN A 6 -19.52 -11.30 14.35
CA GLN A 6 -20.98 -11.32 14.42
C GLN A 6 -21.50 -12.42 15.36
N LYS A 7 -21.00 -13.66 15.19
CA LYS A 7 -21.41 -14.82 16.01
C LYS A 7 -21.19 -14.60 17.50
N TYR A 8 -20.05 -13.99 17.86
CA TYR A 8 -19.66 -13.83 19.27
C TYR A 8 -19.91 -12.41 19.80
N ASN A 9 -20.53 -11.54 19.00
CA ASN A 9 -20.85 -10.14 19.35
C ASN A 9 -19.64 -9.41 19.96
N ARG A 10 -18.51 -9.41 19.23
CA ARG A 10 -17.27 -8.77 19.68
C ARG A 10 -16.97 -7.54 18.84
N ALA A 11 -16.42 -6.49 19.45
CA ALA A 11 -15.88 -5.36 18.73
C ALA A 11 -14.55 -5.75 18.08
N VAL A 12 -14.43 -5.51 16.76
CA VAL A 12 -13.18 -5.73 15.99
C VAL A 12 -12.90 -4.47 15.20
N GLN A 13 -11.75 -3.87 15.44
CA GLN A 13 -11.27 -2.69 14.71
C GLN A 13 -10.09 -3.08 13.83
N VAL A 14 -10.17 -2.74 12.54
CA VAL A 14 -9.08 -2.90 11.59
C VAL A 14 -8.18 -1.66 11.63
N GLY A 15 -6.86 -1.85 11.50
CA GLY A 15 -5.86 -0.78 11.66
C GLY A 15 -5.71 0.16 10.46
N GLN A 16 -6.79 0.62 9.86
CA GLN A 16 -6.78 1.59 8.75
C GLN A 16 -6.71 3.03 9.26
N TRP A 17 -5.63 3.34 9.94
CA TRP A 17 -5.47 4.57 10.70
C TRP A 17 -5.41 5.86 9.86
N GLN A 18 -5.01 5.80 8.56
CA GLN A 18 -5.09 6.94 7.65
C GLN A 18 -6.50 7.51 7.55
N ARG A 19 -7.53 6.68 7.67
CA ARG A 19 -8.93 7.13 7.64
C ARG A 19 -9.30 8.08 8.79
N SER A 20 -8.52 8.08 9.87
CA SER A 20 -8.77 8.85 11.10
C SER A 20 -7.79 10.01 11.32
N MET A 21 -6.74 10.14 10.53
CA MET A 21 -5.78 11.24 10.67
C MET A 21 -6.39 12.55 10.17
N PRO A 22 -6.25 13.67 10.92
CA PRO A 22 -6.90 14.94 10.57
C PRO A 22 -6.62 15.40 9.14
N HIS A 23 -5.37 15.45 8.71
CA HIS A 23 -5.02 15.90 7.36
C HIS A 23 -5.53 14.96 6.24
N PHE A 24 -5.70 13.66 6.52
CA PHE A 24 -6.37 12.75 5.59
C PHE A 24 -7.87 13.06 5.49
N VAL A 25 -8.51 13.36 6.63
CA VAL A 25 -9.92 13.78 6.63
C VAL A 25 -10.11 15.09 5.87
N ASP A 26 -9.20 16.06 6.05
CA ASP A 26 -9.23 17.33 5.32
C ASP A 26 -9.05 17.14 3.81
N ALA A 27 -8.08 16.31 3.41
CA ALA A 27 -7.88 15.94 2.00
C ALA A 27 -9.12 15.28 1.39
N LEU A 28 -9.79 14.39 2.13
CA LEU A 28 -11.04 13.77 1.68
C LEU A 28 -12.16 14.79 1.48
N ASN A 29 -12.29 15.74 2.40
CA ASN A 29 -13.27 16.83 2.28
C ASN A 29 -12.99 17.70 1.04
N PHE A 30 -11.69 17.98 0.79
CA PHE A 30 -11.29 18.70 -0.42
C PHE A 30 -11.63 17.92 -1.69
N LEU A 31 -11.36 16.61 -1.74
CA LEU A 31 -11.73 15.74 -2.88
C LEU A 31 -13.25 15.79 -3.14
N LYS A 32 -14.05 15.66 -2.08
CA LYS A 32 -15.53 15.71 -2.15
C LYS A 32 -16.06 17.07 -2.56
N SER A 33 -15.30 18.15 -2.41
CA SER A 33 -15.71 19.48 -2.87
C SER A 33 -15.79 19.60 -4.40
N GLY A 34 -15.23 18.66 -5.14
CA GLY A 34 -15.21 18.63 -6.60
C GLY A 34 -14.27 19.66 -7.25
N LYS A 35 -13.49 20.42 -6.46
CA LYS A 35 -12.60 21.49 -6.98
C LYS A 35 -11.54 20.99 -7.95
N LEU A 36 -11.07 19.73 -7.83
CA LEU A 36 -10.16 19.11 -8.80
C LEU A 36 -10.81 18.86 -10.18
N GLY A 37 -12.13 19.05 -10.30
CA GLY A 37 -12.86 18.64 -11.48
C GLY A 37 -12.92 17.10 -11.61
N LYS A 38 -13.09 16.60 -12.83
CA LYS A 38 -13.13 15.14 -13.07
C LYS A 38 -11.75 14.53 -12.82
N ILE A 39 -11.64 13.68 -11.80
CA ILE A 39 -10.45 12.86 -11.55
C ILE A 39 -10.40 11.75 -12.58
N ARG A 40 -9.27 11.58 -13.26
CA ARG A 40 -9.08 10.61 -14.35
C ARG A 40 -8.00 9.59 -14.07
N THR A 41 -7.10 9.91 -13.15
CA THR A 41 -6.04 9.01 -12.71
C THR A 41 -5.84 9.17 -11.21
N VAL A 42 -5.71 8.05 -10.52
CA VAL A 42 -5.27 8.00 -9.13
C VAL A 42 -3.98 7.19 -9.09
N LYS A 43 -2.96 7.70 -8.39
CA LYS A 43 -1.73 6.93 -8.16
C LYS A 43 -1.54 6.70 -6.68
N ALA A 44 -1.14 5.50 -6.32
CA ALA A 44 -0.66 5.14 -4.99
C ALA A 44 0.71 4.47 -5.13
N TRP A 45 1.67 4.87 -4.30
CA TRP A 45 3.04 4.36 -4.42
C TRP A 45 3.72 4.18 -3.07
N ALA A 46 4.69 3.25 -3.02
CA ALA A 46 5.55 3.03 -1.87
C ALA A 46 6.96 2.68 -2.33
N TYR A 47 7.85 3.66 -2.31
CA TYR A 47 9.27 3.49 -2.58
C TYR A 47 10.00 3.41 -1.25
N GLN A 48 10.59 2.25 -0.94
CA GLN A 48 11.10 1.96 0.39
C GLN A 48 12.61 1.80 0.39
N GLY A 49 13.32 2.93 0.39
CA GLY A 49 14.78 2.99 0.30
C GLY A 49 15.51 2.27 1.43
N TRP A 50 14.89 2.11 2.59
CA TRP A 50 15.45 1.40 3.74
C TRP A 50 15.38 -0.14 3.62
N MET A 51 14.59 -0.68 2.70
CA MET A 51 14.48 -2.12 2.47
C MET A 51 15.65 -2.60 1.62
N THR A 52 16.45 -3.48 2.16
CA THR A 52 17.65 -4.04 1.53
C THR A 52 17.48 -5.52 1.24
N ASN A 53 18.48 -6.13 0.60
CA ASN A 53 18.52 -7.55 0.35
C ASN A 53 18.34 -8.37 1.63
N ILE A 54 17.64 -9.49 1.52
CA ILE A 54 17.56 -10.52 2.55
C ILE A 54 18.45 -11.69 2.09
N GLU A 55 19.57 -11.87 2.77
CA GLU A 55 20.46 -13.00 2.49
C GLU A 55 19.80 -14.34 2.82
N THR A 56 20.04 -15.34 2.02
CA THR A 56 19.54 -16.69 2.28
C THR A 56 20.16 -17.28 3.53
N LYS A 57 19.32 -17.81 4.43
CA LYS A 57 19.75 -18.53 5.64
C LYS A 57 19.18 -19.95 5.64
N PRO A 58 19.91 -20.92 6.21
CA PRO A 58 19.41 -22.28 6.36
C PRO A 58 18.22 -22.33 7.33
N ASP A 59 17.38 -23.34 7.15
CA ASP A 59 16.38 -23.69 8.13
C ASP A 59 17.03 -24.14 9.45
N SER A 60 16.36 -23.90 10.56
CA SER A 60 16.86 -24.19 11.91
C SER A 60 15.71 -24.53 12.87
N THR A 61 16.04 -24.73 14.13
CA THR A 61 15.03 -24.86 15.20
C THR A 61 14.51 -23.48 15.61
N ALA A 62 13.23 -23.40 15.98
CA ALA A 62 12.67 -22.17 16.52
C ALA A 62 13.38 -21.76 17.81
N PRO A 63 13.56 -20.47 18.09
CA PRO A 63 14.18 -19.99 19.32
C PRO A 63 13.44 -20.48 20.56
N ALA A 64 14.16 -20.65 21.66
CA ALA A 64 13.56 -21.03 22.94
C ALA A 64 12.47 -20.04 23.36
N GLY A 65 11.35 -20.55 23.84
CA GLY A 65 10.18 -19.75 24.25
C GLY A 65 9.24 -19.36 23.09
N VAL A 66 9.57 -19.66 21.85
CA VAL A 66 8.68 -19.43 20.70
C VAL A 66 7.79 -20.65 20.45
N ASN A 67 6.47 -20.46 20.53
CA ASN A 67 5.50 -21.44 20.04
C ASN A 67 5.34 -21.25 18.53
N TYR A 68 6.17 -21.95 17.76
CA TYR A 68 6.20 -21.78 16.30
C TYR A 68 4.94 -22.31 15.61
N ASP A 69 4.31 -23.35 16.11
CA ASP A 69 3.03 -23.83 15.57
C ASP A 69 1.91 -22.77 15.72
N LEU A 70 1.87 -22.09 16.87
CA LEU A 70 0.93 -21.00 17.09
C LEU A 70 1.25 -19.78 16.21
N TRP A 71 2.52 -19.48 16.00
CA TRP A 71 2.94 -18.40 15.10
C TRP A 71 2.55 -18.69 13.65
N LEU A 72 2.73 -19.92 13.18
CA LEU A 72 2.30 -20.33 11.83
C LEU A 72 0.78 -20.18 11.66
N GLY A 73 0.00 -20.48 12.69
CA GLY A 73 -1.46 -20.45 12.60
C GLY A 73 -1.96 -21.35 11.46
N PRO A 74 -2.76 -20.80 10.51
CA PRO A 74 -3.27 -21.56 9.37
C PRO A 74 -2.29 -21.67 8.19
N ALA A 75 -1.11 -21.05 8.26
CA ALA A 75 -0.11 -21.10 7.18
C ALA A 75 0.47 -22.50 7.01
N THR A 76 1.01 -22.77 5.83
CA THR A 76 1.67 -24.04 5.51
C THR A 76 2.79 -24.34 6.51
N LYS A 77 2.82 -25.55 7.04
CA LYS A 77 3.90 -25.99 7.94
C LYS A 77 5.22 -26.09 7.18
N ARG A 78 6.18 -25.28 7.62
CA ARG A 78 7.57 -25.27 7.12
C ARG A 78 8.52 -25.30 8.30
N PRO A 79 9.76 -25.82 8.14
CA PRO A 79 10.80 -25.66 9.15
C PRO A 79 11.00 -24.18 9.50
N PHE A 80 11.38 -23.89 10.75
CA PHE A 80 11.69 -22.52 11.13
C PHE A 80 12.84 -21.96 10.30
N ASN A 81 12.70 -20.73 9.85
CA ASN A 81 13.73 -19.99 9.17
C ASN A 81 13.73 -18.52 9.64
N GLN A 82 14.88 -18.04 10.06
CA GLN A 82 15.06 -16.69 10.58
C GLN A 82 14.56 -15.60 9.60
N ASN A 83 14.71 -15.85 8.30
CA ASN A 83 14.29 -14.89 7.27
C ASN A 83 12.77 -14.73 7.16
N ARG A 84 12.00 -15.75 7.56
CA ARG A 84 10.54 -15.75 7.50
C ARG A 84 9.88 -15.28 8.79
N PHE A 85 10.67 -15.03 9.84
CA PHE A 85 10.18 -14.79 11.18
C PHE A 85 10.10 -13.29 11.50
N HIS A 86 9.21 -12.89 12.44
CA HIS A 86 8.94 -11.52 12.86
C HIS A 86 8.71 -10.58 11.66
N PHE A 87 9.56 -9.56 11.51
CA PHE A 87 9.38 -8.48 10.55
C PHE A 87 9.35 -8.96 9.09
N ASN A 88 10.20 -9.92 8.73
CA ASN A 88 10.41 -10.31 7.33
C ASN A 88 9.33 -11.25 6.76
N PHE A 89 8.38 -11.74 7.56
CA PHE A 89 7.27 -12.57 7.06
C PHE A 89 6.55 -11.94 5.86
N ARG A 90 6.56 -10.64 5.76
CA ARG A 90 5.94 -9.83 4.70
C ARG A 90 6.36 -10.23 3.29
N TRP A 91 7.57 -10.75 3.15
CA TRP A 91 8.23 -10.99 1.87
C TRP A 91 8.11 -12.45 1.41
N PHE A 92 7.28 -13.25 2.08
CA PHE A 92 7.10 -14.67 1.81
C PHE A 92 5.62 -14.98 1.57
N TRP A 93 5.32 -15.65 0.45
CA TRP A 93 3.95 -15.89 -0.01
C TRP A 93 3.08 -16.70 0.98
N ASP A 94 3.67 -17.56 1.81
CA ASP A 94 2.92 -18.31 2.81
C ASP A 94 2.25 -17.42 3.87
N TYR A 95 2.73 -16.18 4.04
CA TYR A 95 2.31 -15.31 5.13
C TYR A 95 1.74 -13.97 4.68
N ALA A 96 2.21 -13.45 3.53
CA ALA A 96 1.82 -12.13 3.05
C ALA A 96 2.07 -11.99 1.54
N GLY A 97 1.90 -10.80 0.98
CA GLY A 97 2.06 -10.50 -0.44
C GLY A 97 3.01 -9.31 -0.71
N GLY A 98 4.07 -9.16 0.09
CA GLY A 98 5.06 -8.10 -0.08
C GLY A 98 4.52 -6.69 0.13
N LEU A 99 5.16 -5.70 -0.47
CA LEU A 99 4.77 -4.28 -0.37
C LEU A 99 3.34 -4.03 -0.85
N MET A 100 2.84 -4.81 -1.80
CA MET A 100 1.47 -4.69 -2.29
C MET A 100 0.45 -4.86 -1.16
N THR A 101 0.66 -5.80 -0.25
CA THR A 101 -0.24 -6.04 0.88
C THR A 101 0.19 -5.34 2.16
N ASP A 102 1.45 -4.95 2.30
CA ASP A 102 1.94 -4.25 3.50
C ASP A 102 1.63 -2.74 3.42
N TRP A 103 2.07 -2.07 2.37
CA TRP A 103 1.79 -0.65 2.16
C TRP A 103 0.54 -0.38 1.32
N GLY A 104 0.27 -1.24 0.35
CA GLY A 104 -0.90 -1.10 -0.52
C GLY A 104 -2.20 -1.14 0.26
N VAL A 105 -2.30 -1.96 1.30
CA VAL A 105 -3.48 -2.02 2.17
C VAL A 105 -3.83 -0.65 2.80
N HIS A 106 -2.86 0.21 3.04
CA HIS A 106 -3.08 1.55 3.57
C HIS A 106 -3.40 2.58 2.48
N LEU A 107 -2.61 2.57 1.40
CA LEU A 107 -2.66 3.61 0.39
C LEU A 107 -3.78 3.35 -0.64
N ILE A 108 -3.95 2.12 -1.09
CA ILE A 108 -5.05 1.74 -1.99
C ILE A 108 -6.39 1.87 -1.27
N ASP A 109 -6.47 1.48 0.02
CA ASP A 109 -7.68 1.66 0.83
C ASP A 109 -8.16 3.13 0.82
N TYR A 110 -7.22 4.06 1.05
CA TYR A 110 -7.56 5.47 1.04
C TYR A 110 -7.83 6.01 -0.37
N ALA A 111 -7.12 5.50 -1.39
CA ALA A 111 -7.39 5.84 -2.78
C ALA A 111 -8.81 5.44 -3.19
N LEU A 112 -9.26 4.25 -2.80
CA LEU A 112 -10.64 3.79 -3.01
C LEU A 112 -11.66 4.64 -2.25
N LEU A 113 -11.37 4.99 -0.99
CA LEU A 113 -12.23 5.86 -0.18
C LEU A 113 -12.41 7.24 -0.83
N GLY A 114 -11.34 7.84 -1.35
CA GLY A 114 -11.37 9.13 -2.02
C GLY A 114 -12.19 9.14 -3.30
N MET A 115 -12.27 8.00 -3.98
CA MET A 115 -13.05 7.80 -5.22
C MET A 115 -14.43 7.20 -5.00
N ASP A 116 -14.81 6.91 -3.75
CA ASP A 116 -16.05 6.18 -3.41
C ASP A 116 -16.20 4.87 -4.21
N ALA A 117 -15.09 4.13 -4.33
CA ALA A 117 -14.99 2.93 -5.16
C ALA A 117 -14.70 1.68 -4.33
N SER A 118 -15.07 0.51 -4.84
CA SER A 118 -14.85 -0.77 -4.18
C SER A 118 -13.93 -1.71 -4.98
N PHE A 119 -14.28 -2.06 -6.21
CA PHE A 119 -13.57 -3.04 -7.02
C PHE A 119 -13.27 -2.52 -8.42
N PRO A 120 -12.07 -2.83 -8.97
CA PRO A 120 -11.76 -2.55 -10.37
C PRO A 120 -12.50 -3.53 -11.30
N LYS A 121 -12.68 -3.11 -12.56
CA LYS A 121 -13.19 -3.98 -13.65
C LYS A 121 -12.12 -4.97 -14.12
N SER A 122 -10.90 -4.49 -14.21
CA SER A 122 -9.74 -5.27 -14.64
C SER A 122 -8.47 -4.77 -13.97
N ALA A 123 -7.44 -5.62 -13.97
CA ALA A 123 -6.12 -5.27 -13.48
C ALA A 123 -5.04 -5.91 -14.36
N VAL A 124 -3.94 -5.18 -14.58
CA VAL A 124 -2.73 -5.69 -15.20
C VAL A 124 -1.54 -5.32 -14.33
N ALA A 125 -0.62 -6.26 -14.12
CA ALA A 125 0.54 -6.05 -13.26
C ALA A 125 1.80 -6.59 -13.93
N LEU A 126 2.90 -5.85 -13.77
CA LEU A 126 4.24 -6.24 -14.17
C LEU A 126 5.20 -5.98 -13.01
N GLY A 127 6.05 -6.94 -12.72
CA GLY A 127 7.02 -6.80 -11.64
C GLY A 127 7.88 -8.04 -11.48
N GLY A 128 8.82 -7.96 -10.55
CA GLY A 128 9.74 -9.06 -10.28
C GLY A 128 10.74 -8.71 -9.20
N LYS A 129 11.69 -9.59 -9.03
CA LYS A 129 12.87 -9.40 -8.17
C LYS A 129 13.98 -8.77 -9.01
N TYR A 130 13.92 -7.45 -9.22
CA TYR A 130 14.84 -6.74 -10.10
C TYR A 130 16.03 -6.15 -9.34
N ALA A 131 15.80 -5.72 -8.10
CA ALA A 131 16.87 -5.18 -7.25
C ALA A 131 17.73 -6.32 -6.66
N TYR A 132 17.10 -7.40 -6.23
CA TYR A 132 17.74 -8.52 -5.53
C TYR A 132 17.29 -9.88 -6.08
N PRO A 133 17.71 -10.26 -7.30
CA PRO A 133 17.27 -11.51 -7.94
C PRO A 133 17.55 -12.74 -7.09
N GLU A 134 18.71 -12.77 -6.38
CA GLU A 134 19.18 -13.86 -5.53
C GLU A 134 18.76 -13.71 -4.06
N GLY A 135 18.02 -12.67 -3.72
CA GLY A 135 17.53 -12.45 -2.35
C GLY A 135 16.58 -13.56 -1.90
N ALA A 136 16.52 -13.79 -0.59
CA ALA A 136 15.67 -14.84 -0.01
C ALA A 136 14.18 -14.52 -0.07
N HIS A 137 13.78 -13.26 -0.29
CA HIS A 137 12.39 -12.87 -0.44
C HIS A 137 11.75 -13.52 -1.67
N GLU A 138 10.46 -13.80 -1.58
CA GLU A 138 9.68 -14.47 -2.63
C GLU A 138 8.80 -13.49 -3.43
N THR A 139 8.41 -12.37 -2.77
CA THR A 139 7.55 -11.35 -3.39
C THR A 139 8.36 -10.39 -4.27
N PRO A 140 7.74 -9.74 -5.28
CA PRO A 140 8.41 -8.73 -6.08
C PRO A 140 8.99 -7.60 -5.23
N ASP A 141 10.23 -7.21 -5.50
CA ASP A 141 10.81 -5.98 -4.96
C ASP A 141 10.43 -4.74 -5.78
N THR A 142 9.99 -4.97 -7.01
CA THR A 142 9.54 -3.93 -7.94
C THR A 142 8.26 -4.38 -8.62
N LEU A 143 7.21 -3.57 -8.55
CA LEU A 143 5.89 -3.88 -9.13
C LEU A 143 5.20 -2.60 -9.59
N ALA A 144 4.57 -2.66 -10.77
CA ALA A 144 3.59 -1.70 -11.23
C ALA A 144 2.29 -2.42 -11.58
N THR A 145 1.15 -1.87 -11.13
CA THR A 145 -0.18 -2.41 -11.40
C THR A 145 -1.10 -1.29 -11.85
N VAL A 146 -1.85 -1.52 -12.91
CA VAL A 146 -2.91 -0.62 -13.37
C VAL A 146 -4.25 -1.30 -13.16
N TYR A 147 -5.16 -0.60 -12.49
CA TYR A 147 -6.54 -1.02 -12.26
C TYR A 147 -7.49 -0.14 -13.08
N GLU A 148 -8.38 -0.76 -13.82
CA GLU A 148 -9.43 -0.08 -14.58
C GLU A 148 -10.68 0.10 -13.71
N PHE A 149 -11.16 1.33 -13.59
CA PHE A 149 -12.44 1.71 -12.98
C PHE A 149 -13.33 2.46 -13.96
N ASP A 150 -14.59 2.71 -13.60
CA ASP A 150 -15.48 3.54 -14.38
C ASP A 150 -15.02 5.00 -14.42
N GLY A 151 -14.47 5.40 -15.58
CA GLY A 151 -14.07 6.78 -15.86
C GLY A 151 -12.70 7.21 -15.33
N TYR A 152 -11.92 6.31 -14.73
CA TYR A 152 -10.55 6.58 -14.32
C TYR A 152 -9.71 5.30 -14.21
N ASN A 153 -8.40 5.46 -14.19
CA ASN A 153 -7.46 4.39 -13.85
C ASN A 153 -6.81 4.65 -12.50
N MET A 154 -6.61 3.58 -11.72
CA MET A 154 -5.76 3.62 -10.54
C MET A 154 -4.46 2.89 -10.83
N ILE A 155 -3.34 3.46 -10.39
CA ILE A 155 -2.00 2.88 -10.54
C ILE A 155 -1.45 2.63 -9.15
N TRP A 156 -0.98 1.42 -8.89
CA TRP A 156 -0.11 1.10 -7.77
C TRP A 156 1.29 0.84 -8.28
N GLU A 157 2.28 1.40 -7.62
CA GLU A 157 3.68 1.09 -7.89
C GLU A 157 4.51 1.04 -6.62
N HIS A 158 5.46 0.11 -6.60
CA HIS A 158 6.42 0.08 -5.52
C HIS A 158 7.82 -0.33 -6.02
N ALA A 159 8.84 0.12 -5.27
CA ALA A 159 10.20 -0.37 -5.42
C ALA A 159 10.92 -0.36 -4.06
N GLN A 160 11.64 -1.44 -3.76
CA GLN A 160 12.58 -1.49 -2.65
C GLN A 160 13.90 -0.80 -3.02
N SER A 161 14.62 -0.32 -2.01
CA SER A 161 15.93 0.33 -2.17
C SER A 161 15.93 1.63 -3.00
N ILE A 162 14.77 2.19 -3.27
CA ILE A 162 14.61 3.50 -3.89
C ILE A 162 13.92 4.43 -2.89
N SER A 163 14.50 5.60 -2.60
CA SER A 163 13.96 6.55 -1.63
C SER A 163 13.15 7.68 -2.25
N ASN A 164 13.34 7.96 -3.55
CA ASN A 164 12.63 9.02 -4.26
C ASN A 164 11.51 8.43 -5.09
N GLY A 165 10.29 8.77 -4.73
CA GLY A 165 9.10 8.38 -5.46
C GLY A 165 8.44 9.56 -6.20
N ASN A 166 7.15 9.45 -6.45
CA ASN A 166 6.38 10.48 -7.14
C ASN A 166 6.32 11.77 -6.32
N TYR A 167 6.45 12.90 -6.97
CA TYR A 167 6.39 14.24 -6.34
C TYR A 167 7.46 14.45 -5.26
N GLY A 168 8.61 13.76 -5.34
CA GLY A 168 9.66 13.81 -4.32
C GLY A 168 9.30 13.13 -2.99
N ARG A 169 8.25 12.31 -2.95
CA ARG A 169 7.76 11.60 -1.77
C ARG A 169 8.00 10.10 -1.92
N ASP A 170 8.54 9.46 -0.91
CA ASP A 170 8.81 8.03 -0.90
C ASP A 170 7.52 7.17 -0.92
N HIS A 171 6.43 7.70 -0.41
CA HIS A 171 5.11 7.07 -0.48
C HIS A 171 4.02 8.13 -0.59
N GLY A 172 2.87 7.73 -1.08
CA GLY A 172 1.73 8.64 -1.13
C GLY A 172 0.62 8.20 -2.06
N ILE A 173 -0.32 9.11 -2.21
CA ILE A 173 -1.46 8.99 -3.12
C ILE A 173 -1.57 10.31 -3.88
N SER A 174 -1.86 10.27 -5.16
CA SER A 174 -2.24 11.46 -5.92
C SER A 174 -3.56 11.25 -6.66
N TYR A 175 -4.40 12.28 -6.67
CA TYR A 175 -5.65 12.34 -7.41
C TYR A 175 -5.51 13.40 -8.49
N ILE A 176 -5.43 12.96 -9.74
CA ILE A 176 -5.13 13.80 -10.91
C ILE A 176 -6.45 14.12 -11.61
N GLY A 177 -6.89 15.35 -11.45
CA GLY A 177 -8.12 15.88 -12.01
C GLY A 177 -7.89 16.88 -13.13
N ASN A 178 -8.99 17.39 -13.71
CA ASN A 178 -8.91 18.37 -14.78
C ASN A 178 -8.35 19.73 -14.36
N ASN A 179 -8.53 20.09 -13.09
CA ASN A 179 -8.16 21.41 -12.57
C ASN A 179 -6.85 21.39 -11.77
N GLY A 180 -6.32 20.23 -11.47
CA GLY A 180 -5.09 20.07 -10.69
C GLY A 180 -4.93 18.67 -10.11
N THR A 181 -3.89 18.52 -9.33
CA THR A 181 -3.53 17.25 -8.67
C THR A 181 -3.45 17.45 -7.16
N LEU A 182 -4.23 16.70 -6.40
CA LEU A 182 -4.02 16.58 -4.96
C LEU A 182 -2.99 15.49 -4.70
N VAL A 183 -1.95 15.80 -3.93
CA VAL A 183 -0.91 14.86 -3.48
C VAL A 183 -0.98 14.75 -1.98
N LEU A 184 -0.98 13.53 -1.44
CA LEU A 184 -1.18 13.22 -0.04
C LEU A 184 -0.23 12.11 0.43
N ASP A 185 0.41 12.31 1.58
CA ASP A 185 1.17 11.28 2.30
C ASP A 185 0.92 11.36 3.82
N ARG A 186 1.73 10.65 4.61
CA ARG A 186 1.63 10.67 6.08
C ARG A 186 2.05 11.99 6.72
N ASN A 187 2.74 12.88 6.00
CA ASN A 187 3.23 14.16 6.50
C ASN A 187 2.26 15.30 6.19
N GLY A 188 1.38 15.13 5.21
CA GLY A 188 0.42 16.17 4.82
C GLY A 188 -0.06 16.03 3.39
N TRP A 189 -0.78 17.04 2.93
CA TRP A 189 -1.28 17.10 1.56
C TRP A 189 -1.11 18.49 0.96
N GLU A 190 -1.12 18.54 -0.35
CA GLU A 190 -1.06 19.76 -1.13
C GLU A 190 -1.84 19.62 -2.43
N VAL A 191 -2.16 20.73 -3.07
CA VAL A 191 -2.73 20.77 -4.41
C VAL A 191 -1.77 21.47 -5.35
N ILE A 192 -1.45 20.79 -6.44
CA ILE A 192 -0.71 21.32 -7.58
C ILE A 192 -1.76 21.74 -8.60
N PRO A 193 -2.05 23.06 -8.77
CA PRO A 193 -3.08 23.52 -9.69
C PRO A 193 -2.65 23.33 -11.16
N ASP A 194 -3.62 23.11 -12.04
CA ASP A 194 -3.41 23.36 -13.46
C ASP A 194 -3.49 24.88 -13.69
N GLU A 195 -2.36 25.50 -14.01
CA GLU A 195 -2.21 26.97 -14.14
C GLU A 195 -3.23 27.62 -15.09
N LYS A 196 -3.79 26.85 -16.00
CA LYS A 196 -4.78 27.35 -16.99
C LYS A 196 -6.22 27.21 -16.51
N ARG A 197 -6.50 26.48 -15.45
CA ARG A 197 -7.86 26.07 -15.08
C ARG A 197 -8.22 26.26 -13.62
N MET A 198 -7.25 26.44 -12.76
CA MET A 198 -7.46 26.53 -11.33
C MET A 198 -6.67 27.69 -10.75
N GLU A 199 -7.33 28.61 -10.05
CA GLU A 199 -6.64 29.60 -9.24
C GLU A 199 -5.87 28.91 -8.12
N ALA A 200 -4.71 29.46 -7.76
CA ALA A 200 -3.92 28.96 -6.65
C ALA A 200 -4.80 28.91 -5.39
N LEU A 201 -5.01 27.72 -4.85
CA LEU A 201 -5.74 27.57 -3.60
C LEU A 201 -4.81 27.88 -2.45
N PRO A 202 -5.20 28.75 -1.50
CA PRO A 202 -4.47 28.90 -0.26
C PRO A 202 -4.52 27.58 0.50
N ILE A 203 -3.35 27.13 0.91
CA ILE A 203 -3.15 25.96 1.79
C ILE A 203 -3.49 26.35 3.21
#